data_4d0cfe3f82ee49246090d3bf25b16939
#
_entry.id   4d0cfe3f82ee49246090d3bf25b16939
#
_cell.length_a   1.000
_cell.length_b   1.000
_cell.length_c   1.000
_cell.angle_alpha   90.00
_cell.angle_beta   90.00
_cell.angle_gamma   90.00
#
_symmetry.space_group_name_H-M   'P 1'
#
loop_
_entity.id
_entity.type
_entity.pdbx_description
1 polymer ?
#
loop_
_entity_poly.entity_id
_entity_poly.type
_entity_poly.pdbx_seq_one_letter_code
_entity_poly.pdbx_strand_id
1 'polypeptide(L)'
;MILAGGQGERLYPLTKHRAKPAVPFGGIYRIIDFALSNCINSQLKRICVLTQYKSDSLDRHIRLGWNVFSYDRGEFIFTIPPQLRASEKWYQGTADAVYQNIYTIERENPEYVLILGGDHIYKMDYSDLLDFHVASGADVTVSTIEFPREAACHLGVLEIDRNQRIVGFEEKPMNPKPMPSNTQLVLASMGIYVFRTPVLIQSLLDDAGRDTSHDFGRNIIPNLIGNTNVYAFNFKDMNQKDAKYWRDIGTLDAYFDANMDLISIDPQFNLYDKEWPIRTYVRCYPPAKTIWALEYEGRVGSAINSIISQGSIVSGGRVRNSILSPEVRINSYSQVNECILMNGVDVGRHAKLRRVIVDKYVRIPPGIEIGYNPGEDRRRFTVTESGVVVIPRNACFWD
;
A
#
# COMPACT_ATOMS: atom_id res chain seq x y z
N MET A 1 7.49 -11.34 -8.14
CA MET A 1 6.04 -11.23 -8.46
C MET A 1 5.35 -10.37 -7.42
N ILE A 2 4.56 -9.38 -7.83
CA ILE A 2 3.81 -8.50 -6.93
C ILE A 2 2.33 -8.86 -7.04
N LEU A 3 1.72 -9.20 -5.91
CA LEU A 3 0.31 -9.57 -5.82
C LEU A 3 -0.54 -8.30 -5.70
N ALA A 4 -1.33 -8.00 -6.71
CA ALA A 4 -2.12 -6.76 -6.83
C ALA A 4 -3.60 -7.02 -7.18
N GLY A 5 -4.10 -8.24 -6.94
CA GLY A 5 -5.40 -8.72 -7.39
C GLY A 5 -6.55 -8.60 -6.37
N GLY A 6 -6.28 -8.24 -5.12
CA GLY A 6 -7.28 -8.20 -4.05
C GLY A 6 -8.39 -7.16 -4.27
N GLN A 7 -9.63 -7.49 -3.84
CA GLN A 7 -10.81 -6.60 -3.99
C GLN A 7 -10.70 -5.31 -3.17
N GLY A 8 -10.01 -5.34 -2.01
CA GLY A 8 -9.82 -4.17 -1.16
C GLY A 8 -11.12 -3.64 -0.54
N GLU A 9 -12.06 -4.51 -0.17
CA GLU A 9 -13.38 -4.14 0.35
C GLU A 9 -13.33 -3.23 1.58
N ARG A 10 -12.37 -3.46 2.47
CA ARG A 10 -12.19 -2.65 3.70
C ARG A 10 -11.77 -1.20 3.44
N LEU A 11 -11.31 -0.88 2.22
CA LEU A 11 -11.04 0.49 1.77
C LEU A 11 -12.18 1.09 0.94
N TYR A 12 -13.34 0.40 0.82
CA TYR A 12 -14.50 1.02 0.19
C TYR A 12 -14.91 2.29 0.98
N PRO A 13 -15.25 3.42 0.29
CA PRO A 13 -15.53 3.56 -1.13
C PRO A 13 -14.33 3.92 -2.02
N LEU A 14 -13.11 4.05 -1.50
CA LEU A 14 -11.92 4.41 -2.30
C LEU A 14 -11.59 3.36 -3.38
N THR A 15 -11.97 2.11 -3.15
CA THR A 15 -11.80 0.98 -4.09
C THR A 15 -12.99 0.76 -5.02
N LYS A 16 -14.00 1.66 -4.99
CA LYS A 16 -15.19 1.54 -5.86
C LYS A 16 -14.84 1.47 -7.35
N HIS A 17 -13.80 2.20 -7.80
CA HIS A 17 -13.42 2.33 -9.21
C HIS A 17 -11.96 1.95 -9.51
N ARG A 18 -11.25 1.37 -8.56
CA ARG A 18 -9.83 0.98 -8.71
C ARG A 18 -9.47 -0.14 -7.74
N ALA A 19 -8.43 -0.92 -8.08
CA ALA A 19 -7.81 -1.88 -7.16
C ALA A 19 -7.15 -1.16 -5.98
N LYS A 20 -7.02 -1.82 -4.81
CA LYS A 20 -6.35 -1.28 -3.61
C LYS A 20 -4.95 -0.73 -3.91
N PRO A 21 -4.06 -1.44 -4.65
CA PRO A 21 -2.73 -0.93 -4.98
C PRO A 21 -2.72 0.36 -5.81
N ALA A 22 -3.83 0.69 -6.48
CA ALA A 22 -3.98 1.92 -7.28
C ALA A 22 -4.58 3.09 -6.50
N VAL A 23 -4.88 2.95 -5.21
CA VAL A 23 -5.37 4.05 -4.36
C VAL A 23 -4.25 5.09 -4.20
N PRO A 24 -4.54 6.41 -4.39
CA PRO A 24 -3.56 7.47 -4.15
C PRO A 24 -3.06 7.48 -2.70
N PHE A 25 -1.81 7.86 -2.50
CA PHE A 25 -1.18 7.94 -1.18
C PHE A 25 -0.13 9.07 -1.18
N GLY A 26 0.05 9.76 -0.05
CA GLY A 26 1.10 10.75 0.15
C GLY A 26 1.12 11.88 -0.90
N GLY A 27 -0.05 12.25 -1.42
CA GLY A 27 -0.21 13.31 -2.42
C GLY A 27 -0.08 12.83 -3.85
N ILE A 28 1.11 12.40 -4.29
CA ILE A 28 1.39 12.07 -5.69
C ILE A 28 1.48 10.58 -5.98
N TYR A 29 1.73 9.76 -4.97
CA TYR A 29 1.99 8.33 -5.09
C TYR A 29 0.70 7.51 -5.21
N ARG A 30 0.88 6.21 -5.49
CA ARG A 30 -0.08 5.14 -5.26
C ARG A 30 0.54 4.08 -4.37
N ILE A 31 -0.27 3.29 -3.70
CA ILE A 31 0.21 2.27 -2.75
C ILE A 31 1.22 1.31 -3.42
N ILE A 32 1.00 0.91 -4.68
CA ILE A 32 1.91 0.02 -5.43
C ILE A 32 3.32 0.61 -5.62
N ASP A 33 3.45 1.94 -5.66
CA ASP A 33 4.72 2.61 -5.95
C ASP A 33 5.80 2.30 -4.91
N PHE A 34 5.42 1.97 -3.68
CA PHE A 34 6.34 1.60 -2.61
C PHE A 34 7.00 0.24 -2.89
N ALA A 35 6.23 -0.79 -3.19
CA ALA A 35 6.77 -2.10 -3.55
C ALA A 35 7.60 -2.05 -4.84
N LEU A 36 7.14 -1.32 -5.85
CA LEU A 36 7.89 -1.14 -7.10
C LEU A 36 9.19 -0.35 -6.89
N SER A 37 9.17 0.70 -6.05
CA SER A 37 10.39 1.47 -5.72
C SER A 37 11.40 0.62 -4.98
N ASN A 38 10.97 -0.18 -4.00
CA ASN A 38 11.84 -1.11 -3.31
C ASN A 38 12.48 -2.10 -4.29
N CYS A 39 11.72 -2.67 -5.25
CA CYS A 39 12.27 -3.55 -6.28
C CYS A 39 13.38 -2.86 -7.08
N ILE A 40 13.14 -1.64 -7.58
CA ILE A 40 14.12 -0.92 -8.39
C ILE A 40 15.35 -0.54 -7.56
N ASN A 41 15.16 -0.02 -6.36
CA ASN A 41 16.26 0.36 -5.47
C ASN A 41 17.12 -0.87 -5.06
N SER A 42 16.50 -2.05 -4.94
CA SER A 42 17.18 -3.35 -4.74
C SER A 42 17.70 -3.98 -6.04
N GLN A 43 17.79 -3.25 -7.15
CA GLN A 43 18.30 -3.72 -8.45
C GLN A 43 17.53 -4.91 -9.06
N LEU A 44 16.29 -5.16 -8.64
CA LEU A 44 15.43 -6.17 -9.24
C LEU A 44 14.85 -5.65 -10.55
N LYS A 45 15.08 -6.37 -11.66
CA LYS A 45 14.83 -5.87 -13.01
C LYS A 45 13.77 -6.65 -13.77
N ARG A 46 13.28 -7.77 -13.24
CA ARG A 46 12.23 -8.60 -13.84
C ARG A 46 11.04 -8.66 -12.89
N ILE A 47 10.03 -7.83 -13.15
CA ILE A 47 8.92 -7.62 -12.24
C ILE A 47 7.61 -7.94 -12.94
N CYS A 48 6.86 -8.91 -12.39
CA CYS A 48 5.51 -9.26 -12.81
C CYS A 48 4.51 -8.78 -11.75
N VAL A 49 3.53 -7.97 -12.14
CA VAL A 49 2.45 -7.50 -11.27
C VAL A 49 1.18 -8.28 -11.63
N LEU A 50 0.75 -9.16 -10.74
CA LEU A 50 -0.44 -10.00 -10.93
C LEU A 50 -1.68 -9.19 -10.54
N THR A 51 -2.51 -8.88 -11.53
CA THR A 51 -3.70 -8.04 -11.37
C THR A 51 -4.98 -8.86 -11.53
N GLN A 52 -6.09 -8.39 -10.97
CA GLN A 52 -7.40 -9.04 -11.12
C GLN A 52 -8.53 -8.00 -11.15
N TYR A 53 -9.01 -7.55 -9.99
CA TYR A 53 -10.13 -6.65 -9.90
C TYR A 53 -9.77 -5.22 -10.27
N LYS A 54 -10.61 -4.56 -11.10
CA LYS A 54 -10.54 -3.12 -11.43
C LYS A 54 -9.13 -2.63 -11.75
N SER A 55 -8.40 -3.42 -12.53
CA SER A 55 -6.97 -3.24 -12.80
C SER A 55 -6.64 -2.12 -13.78
N ASP A 56 -7.60 -1.62 -14.59
CA ASP A 56 -7.37 -0.60 -15.62
C ASP A 56 -6.57 0.61 -15.11
N SER A 57 -7.00 1.18 -13.97
CA SER A 57 -6.30 2.33 -13.37
C SER A 57 -4.89 1.99 -12.91
N LEU A 58 -4.63 0.76 -12.46
CA LEU A 58 -3.32 0.28 -12.04
C LEU A 58 -2.43 0.05 -13.25
N ASP A 59 -2.92 -0.68 -14.24
CA ASP A 59 -2.22 -0.97 -15.49
C ASP A 59 -1.78 0.32 -16.19
N ARG A 60 -2.71 1.27 -16.34
CA ARG A 60 -2.39 2.58 -16.91
C ARG A 60 -1.29 3.31 -16.11
N HIS A 61 -1.31 3.26 -14.78
CA HIS A 61 -0.29 3.88 -13.94
C HIS A 61 1.09 3.26 -14.17
N ILE A 62 1.16 1.93 -14.19
CA ILE A 62 2.41 1.20 -14.42
C ILE A 62 2.95 1.48 -15.82
N ARG A 63 2.13 1.39 -16.85
CA ARG A 63 2.55 1.65 -18.24
C ARG A 63 3.08 3.06 -18.44
N LEU A 64 2.49 4.06 -17.80
CA LEU A 64 2.88 5.46 -17.99
C LEU A 64 4.07 5.89 -17.13
N GLY A 65 4.22 5.31 -15.92
CA GLY A 65 5.19 5.79 -14.93
C GLY A 65 6.39 4.88 -14.73
N TRP A 66 6.27 3.61 -15.08
CA TRP A 66 7.26 2.60 -14.71
C TRP A 66 7.98 1.97 -15.91
N ASN A 67 7.99 2.66 -17.05
CA ASN A 67 8.77 2.26 -18.23
C ASN A 67 10.24 2.73 -18.07
N VAL A 68 10.92 2.17 -17.07
CA VAL A 68 12.28 2.58 -16.65
C VAL A 68 13.35 1.55 -17.05
N PHE A 69 12.96 0.44 -17.63
CA PHE A 69 13.84 -0.67 -17.97
C PHE A 69 14.12 -0.81 -19.46
N SER A 70 15.24 -1.45 -19.78
CA SER A 70 15.65 -1.78 -21.14
C SER A 70 15.16 -3.18 -21.51
N TYR A 71 14.11 -3.26 -22.30
CA TYR A 71 13.57 -4.54 -22.78
C TYR A 71 14.58 -5.36 -23.60
N ASP A 72 15.48 -4.70 -24.31
CA ASP A 72 16.56 -5.35 -25.07
C ASP A 72 17.53 -6.15 -24.18
N ARG A 73 17.58 -5.82 -22.88
CA ARG A 73 18.38 -6.52 -21.87
C ARG A 73 17.59 -7.56 -21.08
N GLY A 74 16.32 -7.82 -21.45
CA GLY A 74 15.44 -8.70 -20.70
C GLY A 74 14.97 -8.13 -19.37
N GLU A 75 15.00 -6.79 -19.21
CA GLU A 75 14.52 -6.08 -18.03
C GLU A 75 13.08 -5.61 -18.28
N PHE A 76 12.15 -5.81 -17.35
CA PHE A 76 10.75 -5.44 -17.56
C PHE A 76 9.94 -5.26 -16.27
N ILE A 77 8.85 -4.49 -16.39
CA ILE A 77 7.72 -4.49 -15.46
C ILE A 77 6.46 -4.78 -16.29
N PHE A 78 5.85 -5.93 -16.06
CA PHE A 78 4.62 -6.34 -16.75
C PHE A 78 3.47 -6.50 -15.78
N THR A 79 2.31 -5.98 -16.17
CA THR A 79 1.04 -6.36 -15.55
C THR A 79 0.52 -7.62 -16.21
N ILE A 80 0.15 -8.61 -15.40
CA ILE A 80 -0.40 -9.88 -15.88
C ILE A 80 -1.82 -10.03 -15.33
N PRO A 81 -2.84 -9.85 -16.17
CA PRO A 81 -4.22 -10.15 -15.80
C PRO A 81 -4.44 -11.67 -15.77
N PRO A 82 -5.51 -12.18 -15.15
CA PRO A 82 -5.87 -13.59 -15.18
C PRO A 82 -5.97 -14.11 -16.61
N GLN A 83 -5.32 -15.25 -16.87
CA GLN A 83 -5.19 -15.80 -18.23
C GLN A 83 -6.11 -16.99 -18.51
N LEU A 84 -6.81 -17.53 -17.49
CA LEU A 84 -7.64 -18.73 -17.57
C LEU A 84 -6.92 -19.95 -18.20
N ARG A 85 -5.59 -20.09 -17.98
CA ARG A 85 -4.78 -21.16 -18.54
C ARG A 85 -4.83 -22.44 -17.73
N ALA A 86 -4.75 -22.31 -16.40
CA ALA A 86 -4.74 -23.41 -15.45
C ALA A 86 -6.11 -23.66 -14.80
N SER A 87 -6.98 -22.65 -14.80
CA SER A 87 -8.32 -22.69 -14.21
C SER A 87 -9.26 -21.78 -15.00
N GLU A 88 -10.54 -22.16 -15.10
CA GLU A 88 -11.61 -21.29 -15.63
C GLU A 88 -12.12 -20.28 -14.61
N LYS A 89 -11.52 -20.23 -13.41
CA LYS A 89 -11.90 -19.35 -12.31
C LYS A 89 -10.92 -18.21 -12.16
N TRP A 90 -11.41 -17.13 -11.58
CA TRP A 90 -10.58 -16.04 -11.08
C TRP A 90 -9.67 -16.54 -9.95
N TYR A 91 -8.56 -15.83 -9.67
CA TYR A 91 -7.67 -16.20 -8.57
C TYR A 91 -8.45 -16.35 -7.27
N GLN A 92 -8.37 -17.54 -6.68
CA GLN A 92 -9.10 -17.89 -5.45
C GLN A 92 -8.33 -17.48 -4.19
N GLY A 93 -7.01 -17.33 -4.30
CA GLY A 93 -6.13 -16.93 -3.22
C GLY A 93 -4.80 -16.38 -3.76
N THR A 94 -3.92 -16.01 -2.84
CA THR A 94 -2.60 -15.44 -3.16
C THR A 94 -1.69 -16.47 -3.83
N ALA A 95 -1.73 -17.73 -3.41
CA ALA A 95 -0.98 -18.82 -4.01
C ALA A 95 -1.56 -19.23 -5.36
N ASP A 96 -2.89 -19.26 -5.50
CA ASP A 96 -3.54 -19.54 -6.78
C ASP A 96 -3.20 -18.48 -7.85
N ALA A 97 -3.04 -17.22 -7.45
CA ALA A 97 -2.59 -16.17 -8.38
C ALA A 97 -1.20 -16.49 -8.98
N VAL A 98 -0.30 -17.05 -8.19
CA VAL A 98 1.03 -17.48 -8.69
C VAL A 98 0.94 -18.78 -9.45
N TYR A 99 0.15 -19.74 -8.96
CA TYR A 99 -0.11 -21.01 -9.64
C TYR A 99 -0.60 -20.83 -11.09
N GLN A 100 -1.63 -20.01 -11.30
CA GLN A 100 -2.16 -19.74 -12.64
C GLN A 100 -1.13 -19.03 -13.55
N ASN A 101 -0.02 -18.54 -13.00
CA ASN A 101 1.06 -17.87 -13.71
C ASN A 101 2.40 -18.64 -13.68
N ILE A 102 2.41 -19.94 -13.34
CA ILE A 102 3.61 -20.81 -13.35
C ILE A 102 4.32 -20.76 -14.70
N TYR A 103 3.57 -20.76 -15.81
CA TYR A 103 4.13 -20.63 -17.16
C TYR A 103 5.07 -19.42 -17.32
N THR A 104 4.74 -18.30 -16.65
CA THR A 104 5.62 -17.12 -16.67
C THR A 104 6.92 -17.38 -15.90
N ILE A 105 6.84 -18.08 -14.77
CA ILE A 105 8.03 -18.47 -13.98
C ILE A 105 8.91 -19.41 -14.79
N GLU A 106 8.32 -20.44 -15.41
CA GLU A 106 9.06 -21.41 -16.24
C GLU A 106 9.72 -20.74 -17.44
N ARG A 107 9.03 -19.82 -18.12
CA ARG A 107 9.59 -19.08 -19.26
C ARG A 107 10.78 -18.20 -18.87
N GLU A 108 10.69 -17.49 -17.76
CA GLU A 108 11.77 -16.62 -17.26
C GLU A 108 12.89 -17.41 -16.58
N ASN A 109 12.62 -18.63 -16.14
CA ASN A 109 13.52 -19.59 -15.51
C ASN A 109 14.45 -18.96 -14.43
N PRO A 110 13.90 -18.28 -13.42
CA PRO A 110 14.70 -17.69 -12.35
C PRO A 110 15.15 -18.78 -11.37
N GLU A 111 16.28 -18.59 -10.72
CA GLU A 111 16.71 -19.44 -9.60
C GLU A 111 15.83 -19.25 -8.37
N TYR A 112 15.47 -17.98 -8.10
CA TYR A 112 14.66 -17.57 -6.96
C TYR A 112 13.47 -16.73 -7.42
N VAL A 113 12.34 -16.85 -6.72
CA VAL A 113 11.15 -16.04 -6.93
C VAL A 113 10.83 -15.27 -5.65
N LEU A 114 10.83 -13.94 -5.75
CA LEU A 114 10.37 -13.04 -4.68
C LEU A 114 8.88 -12.76 -4.87
N ILE A 115 8.07 -13.05 -3.84
CA ILE A 115 6.62 -12.78 -3.78
C ILE A 115 6.38 -11.61 -2.84
N LEU A 116 5.65 -10.59 -3.32
CA LEU A 116 5.38 -9.35 -2.61
C LEU A 116 3.89 -9.02 -2.62
N GLY A 117 3.39 -8.46 -1.52
CA GLY A 117 2.12 -7.73 -1.51
C GLY A 117 2.28 -6.36 -2.16
N GLY A 118 1.34 -5.97 -3.04
CA GLY A 118 1.33 -4.65 -3.68
C GLY A 118 0.56 -3.57 -2.89
N ASP A 119 0.27 -3.80 -1.63
CA ASP A 119 -0.66 -3.01 -0.82
C ASP A 119 -0.11 -2.56 0.54
N HIS A 120 1.21 -2.67 0.74
CA HIS A 120 1.90 -2.25 1.95
C HIS A 120 2.80 -1.03 1.73
N ILE A 121 2.98 -0.22 2.78
CA ILE A 121 3.87 0.95 2.79
C ILE A 121 5.06 0.64 3.69
N TYR A 122 6.25 0.59 3.11
CA TYR A 122 7.53 0.32 3.78
C TYR A 122 8.71 0.63 2.87
N LYS A 123 9.91 0.70 3.43
CA LYS A 123 11.17 0.76 2.68
C LYS A 123 12.03 -0.45 3.05
N MET A 124 12.42 -1.23 2.08
CA MET A 124 13.21 -2.44 2.28
C MET A 124 14.16 -2.69 1.12
N ASP A 125 15.41 -3.00 1.41
CA ASP A 125 16.32 -3.57 0.44
C ASP A 125 16.10 -5.09 0.36
N TYR A 126 15.65 -5.54 -0.80
CA TYR A 126 15.43 -6.97 -1.03
C TYR A 126 16.74 -7.71 -1.32
N SER A 127 17.85 -7.02 -1.61
CA SER A 127 19.16 -7.66 -1.75
C SER A 127 19.58 -8.32 -0.42
N ASP A 128 19.39 -7.63 0.71
CA ASP A 128 19.67 -8.19 2.04
C ASP A 128 18.87 -9.46 2.32
N LEU A 129 17.60 -9.49 1.90
CA LEU A 129 16.73 -10.66 2.04
C LEU A 129 17.19 -11.82 1.14
N LEU A 130 17.60 -11.53 -0.10
CA LEU A 130 18.11 -12.54 -1.04
C LEU A 130 19.47 -13.09 -0.60
N ASP A 131 20.37 -12.23 -0.15
CA ASP A 131 21.67 -12.65 0.38
C ASP A 131 21.51 -13.55 1.61
N PHE A 132 20.60 -13.22 2.51
CA PHE A 132 20.26 -14.09 3.64
C PHE A 132 19.68 -15.43 3.17
N HIS A 133 18.80 -15.44 2.19
CA HIS A 133 18.19 -16.64 1.63
C HIS A 133 19.25 -17.59 1.07
N VAL A 134 20.20 -17.05 0.29
CA VAL A 134 21.31 -17.82 -0.28
C VAL A 134 22.28 -18.31 0.81
N ALA A 135 22.70 -17.43 1.71
CA ALA A 135 23.65 -17.75 2.77
C ALA A 135 23.14 -18.80 3.77
N SER A 136 21.84 -18.80 4.07
CA SER A 136 21.21 -19.79 4.96
C SER A 136 20.92 -21.13 4.27
N GLY A 137 21.07 -21.23 2.96
CA GLY A 137 20.68 -22.42 2.19
C GLY A 137 19.18 -22.69 2.28
N ALA A 138 18.38 -21.63 2.44
CA ALA A 138 16.94 -21.75 2.59
C ALA A 138 16.26 -22.24 1.32
N ASP A 139 15.20 -23.03 1.48
CA ASP A 139 14.24 -23.32 0.41
C ASP A 139 13.19 -22.23 0.33
N VAL A 140 12.83 -21.67 1.50
CA VAL A 140 11.89 -20.54 1.64
C VAL A 140 12.39 -19.60 2.72
N THR A 141 12.34 -18.30 2.46
CA THR A 141 12.57 -17.26 3.46
C THR A 141 11.34 -16.37 3.57
N VAL A 142 10.87 -16.16 4.80
CA VAL A 142 9.76 -15.27 5.12
C VAL A 142 10.32 -14.01 5.77
N SER A 143 10.02 -12.83 5.20
CA SER A 143 10.35 -11.57 5.87
C SER A 143 9.41 -11.33 7.04
N THR A 144 9.97 -10.96 8.19
CA THR A 144 9.28 -10.83 9.46
C THR A 144 9.59 -9.51 10.14
N ILE A 145 8.65 -9.06 10.97
CA ILE A 145 8.79 -7.87 11.80
C ILE A 145 8.33 -8.17 13.22
N GLU A 146 9.01 -7.62 14.22
CA GLU A 146 8.53 -7.60 15.59
C GLU A 146 7.34 -6.64 15.70
N PHE A 147 6.22 -7.14 16.20
CA PHE A 147 4.96 -6.40 16.20
C PHE A 147 4.25 -6.51 17.56
N PRO A 148 3.55 -5.46 18.03
CA PRO A 148 2.78 -5.54 19.27
C PRO A 148 1.75 -6.68 19.25
N ARG A 149 1.76 -7.53 20.28
CA ARG A 149 0.90 -8.71 20.35
C ARG A 149 -0.59 -8.38 20.22
N GLU A 150 -1.02 -7.31 20.88
CA GLU A 150 -2.43 -6.88 20.90
C GLU A 150 -2.96 -6.49 19.49
N ALA A 151 -2.08 -6.02 18.62
CA ALA A 151 -2.43 -5.58 17.26
C ALA A 151 -2.21 -6.68 16.20
N ALA A 152 -1.68 -7.85 16.57
CA ALA A 152 -1.23 -8.87 15.62
C ALA A 152 -2.31 -9.87 15.17
N CYS A 153 -3.55 -9.78 15.68
CA CYS A 153 -4.65 -10.71 15.34
C CYS A 153 -5.05 -10.72 13.84
N HIS A 154 -4.54 -9.75 13.06
CA HIS A 154 -4.80 -9.66 11.63
C HIS A 154 -3.61 -10.11 10.76
N LEU A 155 -2.52 -10.55 11.39
CA LEU A 155 -1.26 -10.92 10.72
C LEU A 155 -0.98 -12.42 10.87
N GLY A 156 -0.14 -12.97 10.01
CA GLY A 156 0.46 -14.28 10.23
C GLY A 156 1.53 -14.17 11.32
N VAL A 157 1.49 -15.03 12.33
CA VAL A 157 2.43 -15.06 13.45
C VAL A 157 3.32 -16.29 13.36
N LEU A 158 4.62 -16.09 13.56
CA LEU A 158 5.63 -17.14 13.40
C LEU A 158 6.29 -17.49 14.73
N GLU A 159 6.70 -18.77 14.82
CA GLU A 159 7.59 -19.27 15.84
C GLU A 159 8.93 -19.67 15.18
N ILE A 160 10.04 -19.30 15.79
CA ILE A 160 11.39 -19.60 15.28
C ILE A 160 12.23 -20.30 16.33
N ASP A 161 13.18 -21.13 15.88
CA ASP A 161 14.23 -21.67 16.70
C ASP A 161 15.43 -20.69 16.84
N ARG A 162 16.50 -21.12 17.54
CA ARG A 162 17.70 -20.32 17.78
C ARG A 162 18.48 -19.99 16.49
N ASN A 163 18.25 -20.73 15.42
CA ASN A 163 18.88 -20.58 14.12
C ASN A 163 18.03 -19.79 13.12
N GLN A 164 16.94 -19.14 13.60
CA GLN A 164 15.95 -18.43 12.78
C GLN A 164 15.15 -19.34 11.84
N ARG A 165 15.19 -20.66 12.03
CA ARG A 165 14.33 -21.58 11.31
C ARG A 165 12.90 -21.47 11.83
N ILE A 166 11.93 -21.40 10.92
CA ILE A 166 10.51 -21.32 11.29
C ILE A 166 10.05 -22.73 11.69
N VAL A 167 9.54 -22.84 12.91
CA VAL A 167 9.02 -24.08 13.50
C VAL A 167 7.51 -24.08 13.69
N GLY A 168 6.86 -22.91 13.54
CA GLY A 168 5.42 -22.75 13.60
C GLY A 168 4.95 -21.52 12.86
N PHE A 169 3.74 -21.58 12.32
CA PHE A 169 3.08 -20.46 11.64
C PHE A 169 1.57 -20.54 11.87
N GLU A 170 0.97 -19.44 12.28
CA GLU A 170 -0.47 -19.33 12.49
C GLU A 170 -1.00 -18.06 11.83
N GLU A 171 -1.90 -18.21 10.86
CA GLU A 171 -2.50 -17.10 10.14
C GLU A 171 -3.67 -16.48 10.91
N LYS A 172 -3.53 -15.22 11.28
CA LYS A 172 -4.56 -14.43 12.00
C LYS A 172 -5.07 -15.09 13.29
N PRO A 173 -4.16 -15.45 14.22
CA PRO A 173 -4.55 -16.13 15.46
C PRO A 173 -5.39 -15.21 16.35
N MET A 174 -6.40 -15.79 17.01
CA MET A 174 -7.18 -15.07 18.03
C MET A 174 -6.35 -14.70 19.25
N ASN A 175 -5.34 -15.53 19.58
CA ASN A 175 -4.42 -15.32 20.70
C ASN A 175 -2.98 -15.54 20.24
N PRO A 176 -2.34 -14.50 19.66
CA PRO A 176 -1.01 -14.61 19.07
C PRO A 176 0.03 -15.09 20.10
N LYS A 177 0.86 -16.07 19.74
CA LYS A 177 1.96 -16.54 20.58
C LYS A 177 3.04 -15.49 20.69
N PRO A 178 3.45 -15.11 21.93
CA PRO A 178 4.47 -14.09 22.12
C PRO A 178 5.87 -14.62 21.78
N MET A 179 6.78 -13.69 21.51
CA MET A 179 8.19 -14.02 21.40
C MET A 179 8.77 -14.46 22.75
N PRO A 180 9.65 -15.48 22.78
CA PRO A 180 10.30 -15.91 24.04
C PRO A 180 11.13 -14.81 24.71
N SER A 181 11.70 -13.90 23.92
CA SER A 181 12.50 -12.76 24.41
C SER A 181 11.69 -11.58 24.93
N ASN A 182 10.43 -11.42 24.46
CA ASN A 182 9.55 -10.32 24.87
C ASN A 182 8.08 -10.71 24.70
N THR A 183 7.37 -10.88 25.82
CA THR A 183 5.96 -11.34 25.85
C THR A 183 4.96 -10.32 25.32
N GLN A 184 5.34 -9.06 25.14
CA GLN A 184 4.51 -8.01 24.55
C GLN A 184 4.61 -7.98 23.02
N LEU A 185 5.58 -8.69 22.44
CA LEU A 185 5.81 -8.73 21.01
C LEU A 185 5.55 -10.13 20.44
N VAL A 186 5.22 -10.15 19.16
CA VAL A 186 5.16 -11.34 18.31
C VAL A 186 6.06 -11.16 17.10
N LEU A 187 6.46 -12.24 16.46
CA LEU A 187 7.12 -12.20 15.18
C LEU A 187 6.05 -12.33 14.08
N ALA A 188 5.77 -11.25 13.38
CA ALA A 188 4.73 -11.19 12.37
C ALA A 188 5.29 -11.34 10.95
N SER A 189 4.58 -12.07 10.09
CA SER A 189 4.86 -12.14 8.66
C SER A 189 4.50 -10.83 7.97
N MET A 190 5.40 -10.33 7.14
CA MET A 190 5.14 -9.17 6.29
C MET A 190 4.45 -9.53 4.96
N GLY A 191 4.17 -10.81 4.69
CA GLY A 191 3.65 -11.24 3.39
C GLY A 191 4.68 -11.10 2.26
N ILE A 192 5.96 -11.16 2.60
CA ILE A 192 7.09 -11.08 1.68
C ILE A 192 7.86 -12.39 1.77
N TYR A 193 7.99 -13.09 0.65
CA TYR A 193 8.57 -14.43 0.60
C TYR A 193 9.61 -14.54 -0.50
N VAL A 194 10.72 -15.22 -0.23
CA VAL A 194 11.66 -15.71 -1.25
C VAL A 194 11.57 -17.22 -1.31
N PHE A 195 11.44 -17.76 -2.50
CA PHE A 195 11.40 -19.19 -2.76
C PHE A 195 12.48 -19.60 -3.73
N ARG A 196 13.07 -20.78 -3.52
CA ARG A 196 13.69 -21.51 -4.61
C ARG A 196 12.62 -21.92 -5.61
N THR A 197 12.86 -21.67 -6.90
CA THR A 197 11.84 -21.90 -7.95
C THR A 197 11.26 -23.32 -7.96
N PRO A 198 12.05 -24.41 -7.88
CA PRO A 198 11.48 -25.76 -7.84
C PRO A 198 10.56 -25.99 -6.64
N VAL A 199 10.92 -25.48 -5.46
CA VAL A 199 10.12 -25.61 -4.25
C VAL A 199 8.79 -24.85 -4.37
N LEU A 200 8.84 -23.63 -4.93
CA LEU A 200 7.62 -22.86 -5.21
C LEU A 200 6.67 -23.61 -6.14
N ILE A 201 7.17 -24.05 -7.30
CA ILE A 201 6.34 -24.73 -8.30
C ILE A 201 5.71 -25.99 -7.71
N GLN A 202 6.51 -26.83 -7.02
CA GLN A 202 5.98 -28.05 -6.40
C GLN A 202 4.91 -27.75 -5.35
N SER A 203 5.14 -26.77 -4.49
CA SER A 203 4.18 -26.38 -3.43
C SER A 203 2.86 -25.88 -4.01
N LEU A 204 2.91 -25.13 -5.11
CA LEU A 204 1.73 -24.61 -5.79
C LEU A 204 0.94 -25.74 -6.48
N LEU A 205 1.63 -26.70 -7.12
CA LEU A 205 1.00 -27.87 -7.73
C LEU A 205 0.32 -28.76 -6.68
N ASP A 206 0.99 -28.97 -5.54
CA ASP A 206 0.46 -29.78 -4.45
C ASP A 206 -0.79 -29.15 -3.82
N ASP A 207 -0.83 -27.81 -3.69
CA ASP A 207 -1.97 -27.07 -3.13
C ASP A 207 -3.13 -26.99 -4.14
N ALA A 208 -2.84 -26.82 -5.43
CA ALA A 208 -3.86 -26.69 -6.48
C ALA A 208 -4.77 -27.92 -6.58
N GLY A 209 -4.27 -29.12 -6.20
CA GLY A 209 -5.03 -30.37 -6.14
C GLY A 209 -5.89 -30.54 -4.88
N ARG A 210 -5.87 -29.57 -3.95
CA ARG A 210 -6.56 -29.64 -2.64
C ARG A 210 -7.71 -28.63 -2.58
N ASP A 211 -8.69 -28.89 -1.73
CA ASP A 211 -9.75 -27.95 -1.41
C ASP A 211 -9.28 -27.04 -0.26
N THR A 212 -8.58 -25.98 -0.61
CA THR A 212 -8.00 -25.00 0.33
C THR A 212 -8.38 -23.58 -0.04
N SER A 213 -7.94 -22.59 0.72
CA SER A 213 -8.09 -21.17 0.35
C SER A 213 -7.01 -20.69 -0.63
N HIS A 214 -6.07 -21.55 -1.01
CA HIS A 214 -4.95 -21.29 -1.91
C HIS A 214 -4.16 -20.01 -1.53
N ASP A 215 -3.82 -19.89 -0.25
CA ASP A 215 -3.17 -18.73 0.34
C ASP A 215 -1.76 -19.08 0.85
N PHE A 216 -0.78 -18.19 0.62
CA PHE A 216 0.59 -18.45 1.06
C PHE A 216 0.68 -18.63 2.58
N GLY A 217 0.06 -17.75 3.36
CA GLY A 217 0.11 -17.80 4.81
C GLY A 217 -0.69 -18.96 5.41
N ARG A 218 -1.85 -19.27 4.83
CA ARG A 218 -2.73 -20.33 5.38
C ARG A 218 -2.37 -21.72 4.92
N ASN A 219 -1.89 -21.88 3.71
CA ASN A 219 -1.76 -23.18 3.08
C ASN A 219 -0.31 -23.51 2.72
N ILE A 220 0.39 -22.63 2.00
CA ILE A 220 1.72 -22.95 1.47
C ILE A 220 2.78 -23.00 2.59
N ILE A 221 2.96 -21.90 3.33
CA ILE A 221 4.01 -21.82 4.36
C ILE A 221 3.83 -22.88 5.47
N PRO A 222 2.63 -23.07 6.06
CA PRO A 222 2.46 -24.10 7.08
C PRO A 222 2.77 -25.53 6.59
N ASN A 223 2.42 -25.85 5.34
CA ASN A 223 2.68 -27.19 4.77
C ASN A 223 4.17 -27.46 4.49
N LEU A 224 4.99 -26.41 4.35
CA LEU A 224 6.42 -26.53 4.14
C LEU A 224 7.23 -26.65 5.44
N ILE A 225 6.68 -26.18 6.57
CA ILE A 225 7.35 -26.27 7.88
C ILE A 225 7.53 -27.75 8.25
N GLY A 226 8.75 -28.10 8.64
CA GLY A 226 9.12 -29.46 9.01
C GLY A 226 9.66 -30.34 7.87
N ASN A 227 9.29 -30.05 6.62
CA ASN A 227 9.70 -30.83 5.45
C ASN A 227 10.77 -30.13 4.59
N THR A 228 10.89 -28.82 4.73
CA THR A 228 11.83 -27.97 3.97
C THR A 228 12.57 -27.00 4.91
N ASN A 229 13.56 -26.31 4.38
CA ASN A 229 14.32 -25.31 5.11
C ASN A 229 13.63 -23.94 5.00
N VAL A 230 12.71 -23.65 5.95
CA VAL A 230 11.97 -22.37 6.00
C VAL A 230 12.60 -21.48 7.07
N TYR A 231 13.06 -20.29 6.70
CA TYR A 231 13.74 -19.36 7.59
C TYR A 231 13.02 -18.02 7.70
N ALA A 232 13.16 -17.38 8.85
CA ALA A 232 12.67 -16.03 9.11
C ALA A 232 13.79 -15.01 8.92
N PHE A 233 13.54 -14.01 8.07
CA PHE A 233 14.43 -12.85 7.92
C PHE A 233 13.86 -11.68 8.71
N ASN A 234 14.60 -11.15 9.66
CA ASN A 234 14.18 -9.98 10.42
C ASN A 234 14.32 -8.72 9.55
N PHE A 235 13.22 -8.12 9.20
CA PHE A 235 13.12 -6.92 8.37
C PHE A 235 14.08 -5.81 8.82
N LYS A 236 14.82 -5.24 7.88
CA LYS A 236 15.64 -4.05 8.08
C LYS A 236 14.95 -2.87 7.39
N ASP A 237 14.61 -1.85 8.17
CA ASP A 237 13.93 -0.66 7.66
C ASP A 237 14.94 0.36 7.13
N MET A 238 14.79 0.74 5.86
CA MET A 238 15.63 1.73 5.20
C MET A 238 15.31 3.17 5.63
N ASN A 239 14.24 3.41 6.42
CA ASN A 239 13.98 4.72 7.04
C ASN A 239 14.98 5.09 8.14
N GLN A 240 15.73 4.12 8.68
CA GLN A 240 16.76 4.30 9.72
C GLN A 240 16.23 5.03 10.97
N LYS A 241 14.99 4.76 11.35
CA LYS A 241 14.35 5.24 12.59
C LYS A 241 14.41 4.17 13.68
N ASP A 242 14.23 4.57 14.95
CA ASP A 242 14.24 3.64 16.09
C ASP A 242 13.15 2.56 15.95
N ALA A 243 11.96 2.95 15.50
CA ALA A 243 10.87 2.03 15.20
C ALA A 243 10.80 1.71 13.71
N LYS A 244 10.76 0.43 13.39
CA LYS A 244 10.60 -0.04 12.00
C LYS A 244 9.22 0.34 11.48
N TYR A 245 9.18 0.91 10.27
CA TYR A 245 7.93 1.30 9.62
C TYR A 245 7.49 0.28 8.58
N TRP A 246 6.43 -0.41 8.89
CA TRP A 246 5.69 -1.24 7.96
C TRP A 246 4.20 -1.10 8.26
N ARG A 247 3.39 -0.76 7.24
CA ARG A 247 1.96 -0.57 7.38
C ARG A 247 1.18 -1.35 6.33
N ASP A 248 0.33 -2.26 6.77
CA ASP A 248 -0.77 -2.77 5.96
C ASP A 248 -1.88 -1.71 5.94
N ILE A 249 -2.07 -1.10 4.79
CA ILE A 249 -3.17 -0.14 4.56
C ILE A 249 -4.46 -0.94 4.35
N GLY A 250 -4.92 -1.62 5.40
CA GLY A 250 -6.05 -2.54 5.34
C GLY A 250 -7.42 -1.89 5.55
N THR A 251 -7.49 -0.74 6.23
CA THR A 251 -8.73 -0.03 6.57
C THR A 251 -8.64 1.46 6.22
N LEU A 252 -9.80 2.15 6.18
CA LEU A 252 -9.86 3.60 5.94
C LEU A 252 -9.12 4.39 7.02
N ASP A 253 -9.21 3.96 8.29
CA ASP A 253 -8.50 4.59 9.40
C ASP A 253 -6.99 4.40 9.28
N ALA A 254 -6.52 3.17 9.01
CA ALA A 254 -5.10 2.90 8.79
C ALA A 254 -4.55 3.69 7.57
N TYR A 255 -5.35 3.84 6.52
CA TYR A 255 -5.02 4.68 5.37
C TYR A 255 -4.90 6.16 5.76
N PHE A 256 -5.84 6.66 6.53
CA PHE A 256 -5.84 8.05 7.01
C PHE A 256 -4.62 8.32 7.89
N ASP A 257 -4.39 7.48 8.91
CA ASP A 257 -3.29 7.64 9.86
C ASP A 257 -1.91 7.56 9.19
N ALA A 258 -1.73 6.63 8.24
CA ALA A 258 -0.49 6.52 7.49
C ALA A 258 -0.21 7.75 6.60
N ASN A 259 -1.25 8.39 6.06
CA ASN A 259 -1.11 9.66 5.35
C ASN A 259 -0.81 10.83 6.32
N MET A 260 -1.46 10.87 7.49
CA MET A 260 -1.24 11.94 8.48
C MET A 260 0.17 11.85 9.09
N ASP A 261 0.75 10.65 9.23
CA ASP A 261 2.15 10.49 9.64
C ASP A 261 3.11 11.26 8.73
N LEU A 262 2.90 11.25 7.42
CA LEU A 262 3.77 11.93 6.45
C LEU A 262 3.91 13.44 6.63
N ILE A 263 2.93 14.08 7.26
CA ILE A 263 2.90 15.51 7.52
C ILE A 263 3.34 15.90 8.94
N SER A 264 3.69 14.91 9.76
CA SER A 264 4.26 15.16 11.08
C SER A 264 5.62 15.88 10.96
N ILE A 265 6.06 16.52 12.02
CA ILE A 265 7.35 17.24 12.05
C ILE A 265 8.50 16.25 11.86
N ASP A 266 8.41 15.08 12.49
CA ASP A 266 9.36 13.96 12.34
C ASP A 266 8.60 12.70 11.92
N PRO A 267 8.31 12.55 10.60
CA PRO A 267 7.54 11.41 10.11
C PRO A 267 8.31 10.10 10.27
N GLN A 268 7.62 9.06 10.68
CA GLN A 268 8.22 7.72 10.75
C GLN A 268 8.62 7.24 9.35
N PHE A 269 7.82 7.58 8.34
CA PHE A 269 8.13 7.31 6.94
C PHE A 269 8.65 8.57 6.25
N ASN A 270 9.96 8.59 5.94
CA ASN A 270 10.58 9.74 5.28
C ASN A 270 10.43 9.65 3.74
N LEU A 271 9.54 10.47 3.16
CA LEU A 271 9.40 10.61 1.70
C LEU A 271 10.55 11.37 1.02
N TYR A 272 11.30 12.17 1.78
CA TYR A 272 12.35 13.07 1.26
C TYR A 272 13.74 12.43 1.28
N ASP A 273 13.81 11.15 1.57
CA ASP A 273 15.05 10.36 1.54
C ASP A 273 15.57 10.23 0.12
N LYS A 274 16.80 10.68 -0.10
CA LYS A 274 17.48 10.63 -1.41
C LYS A 274 18.19 9.31 -1.66
N GLU A 275 18.57 8.61 -0.60
CA GLU A 275 19.29 7.32 -0.71
C GLU A 275 18.31 6.19 -1.06
N TRP A 276 17.04 6.29 -0.59
CA TRP A 276 15.98 5.34 -0.89
C TRP A 276 14.72 6.03 -1.44
N PRO A 277 14.77 6.59 -2.66
CA PRO A 277 13.68 7.38 -3.21
C PRO A 277 12.48 6.53 -3.56
N ILE A 278 11.28 7.05 -3.27
CA ILE A 278 10.02 6.47 -3.77
C ILE A 278 9.68 7.12 -5.10
N ARG A 279 9.60 6.32 -6.15
CA ARG A 279 9.27 6.72 -7.51
C ARG A 279 7.77 6.64 -7.76
N THR A 280 7.26 7.41 -8.70
CA THR A 280 5.86 7.36 -9.15
C THR A 280 5.71 7.95 -10.54
N TYR A 281 4.54 7.78 -11.14
CA TYR A 281 4.17 8.51 -12.34
C TYR A 281 3.81 9.96 -12.03
N VAL A 282 4.59 10.88 -12.55
CA VAL A 282 4.37 12.32 -12.41
C VAL A 282 3.99 12.92 -13.76
N ARG A 283 2.82 13.55 -13.82
CA ARG A 283 2.47 14.40 -14.97
C ARG A 283 3.16 15.75 -14.87
N CYS A 284 3.34 16.42 -16.01
CA CYS A 284 3.80 17.79 -16.03
C CYS A 284 2.67 18.71 -15.55
N TYR A 285 2.73 19.11 -14.28
CA TYR A 285 1.86 20.11 -13.71
C TYR A 285 2.65 21.39 -13.43
N PRO A 286 2.00 22.57 -13.44
CA PRO A 286 2.65 23.80 -13.00
C PRO A 286 2.97 23.72 -11.48
N PRO A 287 3.87 24.57 -10.98
CA PRO A 287 4.13 24.66 -9.54
C PRO A 287 2.86 24.92 -8.72
N ALA A 288 2.84 24.46 -7.48
CA ALA A 288 1.79 24.82 -6.54
C ALA A 288 1.82 26.33 -6.26
N LYS A 289 0.63 26.93 -6.03
CA LYS A 289 0.49 28.38 -5.83
C LYS A 289 -0.37 28.69 -4.61
N THR A 290 0.13 29.54 -3.73
CA THR A 290 -0.65 30.18 -2.66
C THR A 290 -0.91 31.62 -3.01
N ILE A 291 -2.12 32.13 -2.75
CA ILE A 291 -2.51 33.51 -3.06
C ILE A 291 -2.91 34.21 -1.77
N TRP A 292 -2.15 35.21 -1.41
CA TRP A 292 -2.46 36.15 -0.34
C TRP A 292 -3.00 37.44 -0.95
N ALA A 293 -4.25 37.73 -0.73
CA ALA A 293 -4.87 38.95 -1.22
C ALA A 293 -5.86 39.45 -0.16
N LEU A 294 -5.87 40.76 0.07
CA LEU A 294 -6.81 41.45 0.97
C LEU A 294 -6.78 40.89 2.40
N GLU A 295 -5.64 41.10 3.09
CA GLU A 295 -5.44 40.67 4.47
C GLU A 295 -6.51 41.22 5.45
N TYR A 296 -6.88 42.49 5.26
CA TYR A 296 -7.92 43.16 6.05
C TYR A 296 -9.33 42.52 5.87
N GLU A 297 -9.57 41.79 4.79
CA GLU A 297 -10.81 41.03 4.58
C GLU A 297 -10.66 39.54 5.02
N GLY A 298 -9.51 39.17 5.59
CA GLY A 298 -9.22 37.80 5.99
C GLY A 298 -9.04 36.80 4.83
N ARG A 299 -8.86 37.30 3.61
CA ARG A 299 -8.61 36.50 2.42
C ARG A 299 -7.12 36.12 2.30
N VAL A 300 -6.68 35.23 3.14
CA VAL A 300 -5.30 34.76 3.21
C VAL A 300 -5.22 33.29 2.82
N GLY A 301 -4.58 33.01 1.67
CA GLY A 301 -4.24 31.66 1.26
C GLY A 301 -3.04 31.16 2.05
N SER A 302 -3.23 30.17 2.90
CA SER A 302 -2.17 29.60 3.74
C SER A 302 -2.26 28.09 3.82
N ALA A 303 -1.10 27.45 3.94
CA ALA A 303 -0.99 26.02 4.21
C ALA A 303 0.09 25.80 5.28
N ILE A 304 -0.26 25.10 6.35
CA ILE A 304 0.57 24.86 7.53
C ILE A 304 0.60 23.36 7.80
N ASN A 305 1.78 22.80 8.05
CA ASN A 305 1.99 21.36 8.31
C ASN A 305 1.28 20.50 7.26
N SER A 306 1.50 20.78 5.97
CA SER A 306 0.71 20.19 4.89
C SER A 306 1.60 19.86 3.70
N ILE A 307 1.29 18.76 3.00
CA ILE A 307 1.88 18.44 1.71
C ILE A 307 1.02 19.04 0.61
N ILE A 308 1.63 19.84 -0.27
CA ILE A 308 0.95 20.46 -1.42
C ILE A 308 1.63 20.00 -2.71
N SER A 309 0.90 19.23 -3.51
CA SER A 309 1.40 18.73 -4.78
C SER A 309 1.28 19.77 -5.89
N GLN A 310 2.03 19.55 -6.98
CA GLN A 310 2.07 20.38 -8.18
C GLN A 310 0.67 20.64 -8.75
N GLY A 311 0.47 21.81 -9.37
CA GLY A 311 -0.81 22.23 -9.93
C GLY A 311 -1.86 22.68 -8.94
N SER A 312 -1.61 22.53 -7.64
CA SER A 312 -2.56 22.93 -6.59
C SER A 312 -2.57 24.45 -6.40
N ILE A 313 -3.77 25.02 -6.11
CA ILE A 313 -3.95 26.46 -5.87
C ILE A 313 -4.69 26.66 -4.55
N VAL A 314 -4.06 27.32 -3.59
CA VAL A 314 -4.69 27.78 -2.34
C VAL A 314 -5.02 29.25 -2.51
N SER A 315 -6.28 29.58 -2.90
CA SER A 315 -6.72 30.94 -3.24
C SER A 315 -7.54 31.57 -2.11
N GLY A 316 -6.86 32.06 -1.08
CA GLY A 316 -7.51 32.74 0.04
C GLY A 316 -8.27 31.83 1.02
N GLY A 317 -8.01 30.52 1.00
CA GLY A 317 -8.47 29.55 1.98
C GLY A 317 -7.35 29.14 2.95
N ARG A 318 -7.69 28.49 4.06
CA ARG A 318 -6.75 28.02 5.08
C ARG A 318 -6.68 26.51 5.07
N VAL A 319 -5.46 25.98 4.90
CA VAL A 319 -5.16 24.54 4.92
C VAL A 319 -4.25 24.25 6.12
N ARG A 320 -4.59 23.25 6.92
CA ARG A 320 -3.78 22.78 8.04
C ARG A 320 -3.76 21.27 8.09
N ASN A 321 -2.62 20.69 8.45
CA ASN A 321 -2.45 19.27 8.71
C ASN A 321 -3.10 18.41 7.59
N SER A 322 -2.86 18.75 6.32
CA SER A 322 -3.60 18.15 5.19
C SER A 322 -2.70 17.80 4.03
N ILE A 323 -3.17 16.88 3.20
CA ILE A 323 -2.47 16.47 1.98
C ILE A 323 -3.31 16.87 0.78
N LEU A 324 -2.75 17.72 -0.08
CA LEU A 324 -3.33 18.14 -1.34
C LEU A 324 -2.61 17.44 -2.49
N SER A 325 -3.32 16.52 -3.17
CA SER A 325 -2.83 15.90 -4.40
C SER A 325 -2.80 16.90 -5.57
N PRO A 326 -2.23 16.55 -6.74
CA PRO A 326 -2.14 17.49 -7.87
C PRO A 326 -3.49 18.08 -8.30
N GLU A 327 -3.45 19.34 -8.75
CA GLU A 327 -4.61 20.08 -9.27
C GLU A 327 -5.73 20.36 -8.25
N VAL A 328 -5.46 20.24 -6.96
CA VAL A 328 -6.43 20.61 -5.91
C VAL A 328 -6.58 22.13 -5.87
N ARG A 329 -7.84 22.58 -5.79
CA ARG A 329 -8.18 23.99 -5.67
C ARG A 329 -8.91 24.26 -4.36
N ILE A 330 -8.37 25.21 -3.57
CA ILE A 330 -8.95 25.68 -2.33
C ILE A 330 -9.39 27.11 -2.52
N ASN A 331 -10.71 27.38 -2.54
CA ASN A 331 -11.24 28.70 -2.80
C ASN A 331 -11.31 29.55 -1.52
N SER A 332 -11.59 30.86 -1.71
CA SER A 332 -11.51 31.88 -0.65
C SER A 332 -12.39 31.56 0.56
N TYR A 333 -11.88 31.86 1.74
CA TYR A 333 -12.52 31.69 3.04
C TYR A 333 -12.84 30.24 3.44
N SER A 334 -12.45 29.25 2.64
CA SER A 334 -12.61 27.84 3.02
C SER A 334 -11.58 27.43 4.07
N GLN A 335 -11.93 26.41 4.84
CA GLN A 335 -11.09 25.83 5.89
C GLN A 335 -10.96 24.34 5.68
N VAL A 336 -9.73 23.87 5.57
CA VAL A 336 -9.40 22.45 5.37
C VAL A 336 -8.43 22.04 6.47
N ASN A 337 -8.84 21.12 7.33
CA ASN A 337 -8.07 20.67 8.47
C ASN A 337 -8.07 19.14 8.56
N GLU A 338 -6.90 18.53 8.70
CA GLU A 338 -6.74 17.07 8.79
C GLU A 338 -7.43 16.36 7.60
N CYS A 339 -7.17 16.79 6.37
CA CYS A 339 -7.84 16.26 5.20
C CYS A 339 -6.88 15.66 4.18
N ILE A 340 -7.35 14.66 3.43
CA ILE A 340 -6.67 14.08 2.28
C ILE A 340 -7.53 14.40 1.05
N LEU A 341 -7.08 15.35 0.23
CA LEU A 341 -7.78 15.76 -0.98
C LEU A 341 -7.07 15.18 -2.20
N MET A 342 -7.73 14.26 -2.92
CA MET A 342 -7.14 13.61 -4.08
C MET A 342 -7.17 14.52 -5.31
N ASN A 343 -6.52 14.08 -6.40
CA ASN A 343 -6.33 14.86 -7.62
C ASN A 343 -7.60 15.57 -8.10
N GLY A 344 -7.47 16.88 -8.42
CA GLY A 344 -8.50 17.67 -9.04
C GLY A 344 -9.72 17.98 -8.17
N VAL A 345 -9.60 17.83 -6.85
CA VAL A 345 -10.66 18.26 -5.91
C VAL A 345 -10.74 19.78 -5.90
N ASP A 346 -11.97 20.29 -6.01
CA ASP A 346 -12.26 21.74 -5.95
C ASP A 346 -13.12 22.03 -4.71
N VAL A 347 -12.55 22.74 -3.74
CA VAL A 347 -13.25 23.12 -2.49
C VAL A 347 -13.85 24.50 -2.65
N GLY A 348 -15.19 24.58 -2.61
CA GLY A 348 -15.96 25.81 -2.77
C GLY A 348 -15.68 26.86 -1.70
N ARG A 349 -16.06 28.11 -1.99
CA ARG A 349 -15.89 29.23 -1.05
C ARG A 349 -16.63 28.98 0.27
N HIS A 350 -16.02 29.39 1.41
CA HIS A 350 -16.61 29.24 2.74
C HIS A 350 -16.87 27.79 3.18
N ALA A 351 -16.46 26.78 2.41
CA ALA A 351 -16.60 25.39 2.81
C ALA A 351 -15.65 25.06 3.97
N LYS A 352 -16.09 24.22 4.89
CA LYS A 352 -15.29 23.74 6.02
C LYS A 352 -15.20 22.23 6.01
N LEU A 353 -13.98 21.71 5.95
CA LEU A 353 -13.69 20.28 5.96
C LEU A 353 -12.78 19.95 7.15
N ARG A 354 -13.14 18.88 7.88
CA ARG A 354 -12.33 18.39 9.01
C ARG A 354 -12.33 16.87 9.04
N ARG A 355 -11.16 16.24 9.07
CA ARG A 355 -10.98 14.77 9.06
C ARG A 355 -11.71 14.11 7.90
N VAL A 356 -11.44 14.59 6.68
CA VAL A 356 -12.14 14.15 5.47
C VAL A 356 -11.16 13.61 4.44
N ILE A 357 -11.48 12.46 3.87
CA ILE A 357 -10.85 11.93 2.66
C ILE A 357 -11.78 12.25 1.48
N VAL A 358 -11.29 12.99 0.51
CA VAL A 358 -12.06 13.35 -0.69
C VAL A 358 -11.46 12.70 -1.92
N ASP A 359 -12.22 11.84 -2.59
CA ASP A 359 -11.74 11.15 -3.81
C ASP A 359 -11.63 12.12 -5.00
N LYS A 360 -11.02 11.66 -6.09
CA LYS A 360 -10.63 12.46 -7.26
C LYS A 360 -11.79 13.20 -7.91
N TYR A 361 -11.51 14.44 -8.33
CA TYR A 361 -12.40 15.29 -9.13
C TYR A 361 -13.73 15.65 -8.47
N VAL A 362 -13.82 15.49 -7.16
CA VAL A 362 -15.00 15.92 -6.39
C VAL A 362 -15.03 17.45 -6.29
N ARG A 363 -16.19 18.03 -6.53
CA ARG A 363 -16.44 19.45 -6.33
C ARG A 363 -17.25 19.63 -5.06
N ILE A 364 -16.62 20.18 -4.04
CA ILE A 364 -17.26 20.49 -2.76
C ILE A 364 -18.02 21.81 -2.90
N PRO A 365 -19.32 21.83 -2.62
CA PRO A 365 -20.13 23.05 -2.74
C PRO A 365 -19.67 24.18 -1.82
N PRO A 366 -19.96 25.45 -2.19
CA PRO A 366 -19.70 26.58 -1.31
C PRO A 366 -20.50 26.50 0.00
N GLY A 367 -19.90 26.93 1.11
CA GLY A 367 -20.56 27.07 2.42
C GLY A 367 -20.86 25.75 3.15
N ILE A 368 -20.56 24.59 2.56
CA ILE A 368 -20.85 23.30 3.21
C ILE A 368 -19.88 23.02 4.34
N GLU A 369 -20.36 22.38 5.40
CA GLU A 369 -19.55 21.89 6.52
C GLU A 369 -19.57 20.36 6.54
N ILE A 370 -18.40 19.71 6.55
CA ILE A 370 -18.26 18.25 6.58
C ILE A 370 -17.19 17.87 7.61
N GLY A 371 -17.50 16.87 8.45
CA GLY A 371 -16.63 16.45 9.56
C GLY A 371 -16.89 17.25 10.85
N TYR A 372 -17.99 18.01 10.90
CA TYR A 372 -18.41 18.78 12.06
C TYR A 372 -19.70 18.26 12.71
N ASN A 373 -20.56 17.59 11.93
CA ASN A 373 -21.79 16.98 12.40
C ASN A 373 -21.84 15.48 12.02
N PRO A 374 -21.41 14.58 12.95
CA PRO A 374 -21.36 13.15 12.65
C PRO A 374 -22.71 12.52 12.23
N GLY A 375 -23.82 13.07 12.68
CA GLY A 375 -25.17 12.60 12.35
C GLY A 375 -25.52 12.89 10.89
N GLU A 376 -25.25 14.09 10.43
CA GLU A 376 -25.41 14.52 9.04
C GLU A 376 -24.43 13.79 8.12
N ASP A 377 -23.18 13.71 8.52
CA ASP A 377 -22.13 13.09 7.72
C ASP A 377 -22.44 11.60 7.46
N ARG A 378 -22.92 10.86 8.47
CA ARG A 378 -23.31 9.43 8.31
C ARG A 378 -24.53 9.21 7.40
N ARG A 379 -25.40 10.19 7.26
CA ARG A 379 -26.54 10.09 6.33
C ARG A 379 -26.10 10.20 4.87
N ARG A 380 -25.00 10.89 4.62
CA ARG A 380 -24.57 11.27 3.27
C ARG A 380 -23.32 10.53 2.79
N PHE A 381 -22.45 10.18 3.70
CA PHE A 381 -21.13 9.65 3.41
C PHE A 381 -20.76 8.44 4.27
N THR A 382 -19.72 7.72 3.89
CA THR A 382 -19.08 6.72 4.74
C THR A 382 -18.33 7.44 5.86
N VAL A 383 -18.59 7.08 7.11
CA VAL A 383 -17.88 7.61 8.29
C VAL A 383 -17.33 6.43 9.07
N THR A 384 -16.02 6.46 9.32
CA THR A 384 -15.34 5.40 10.09
C THR A 384 -15.66 5.50 11.60
N GLU A 385 -15.23 4.50 12.36
CA GLU A 385 -15.38 4.50 13.83
C GLU A 385 -14.59 5.64 14.47
N SER A 386 -13.41 5.98 13.94
CA SER A 386 -12.60 7.11 14.41
C SER A 386 -13.13 8.49 13.97
N GLY A 387 -14.22 8.53 13.20
CA GLY A 387 -14.86 9.77 12.75
C GLY A 387 -14.27 10.36 11.45
N VAL A 388 -13.50 9.61 10.68
CA VAL A 388 -13.04 10.04 9.35
C VAL A 388 -14.19 9.93 8.35
N VAL A 389 -14.49 11.03 7.65
CA VAL A 389 -15.50 11.07 6.61
C VAL A 389 -14.88 10.79 5.26
N VAL A 390 -15.47 9.89 4.47
CA VAL A 390 -14.95 9.54 3.15
C VAL A 390 -15.97 9.91 2.08
N ILE A 391 -15.58 10.84 1.20
CA ILE A 391 -16.39 11.34 0.10
C ILE A 391 -15.96 10.63 -1.18
N PRO A 392 -16.79 9.77 -1.76
CA PRO A 392 -16.45 9.03 -2.96
C PRO A 392 -16.46 9.92 -4.21
N ARG A 393 -15.79 9.46 -5.25
CA ARG A 393 -15.92 10.05 -6.58
C ARG A 393 -17.38 10.04 -7.03
N ASN A 394 -17.85 11.13 -7.63
CA ASN A 394 -19.24 11.34 -8.04
C ASN A 394 -20.24 11.43 -6.86
N ALA A 395 -19.81 11.86 -5.68
CA ALA A 395 -20.73 12.16 -4.58
C ALA A 395 -21.75 13.24 -4.97
N CYS A 396 -23.02 13.01 -4.64
CA CYS A 396 -24.07 14.02 -4.70
C CYS A 396 -24.09 14.81 -3.39
N PHE A 397 -24.20 16.14 -3.49
CA PHE A 397 -24.26 17.04 -2.33
C PHE A 397 -25.66 17.66 -2.15
N TRP A 398 -26.54 17.48 -3.13
CA TRP A 398 -27.90 17.98 -3.15
C TRP A 398 -28.85 16.79 -3.31
N ASP A 399 -29.76 16.63 -2.40
CA ASP A 399 -30.95 15.80 -2.51
C ASP A 399 -32.08 16.61 -3.13
#